data_f182951859dc89c95a860da3e5683bb5
#
_entry.id   f182951859dc89c95a860da3e5683bb5
#
_cell.length_a   1.000
_cell.length_b   1.000
_cell.length_c   1.000
_cell.angle_alpha   90.00
_cell.angle_beta   90.00
_cell.angle_gamma   90.00
#
_symmetry.space_group_name_H-M   'P 1'
#
loop_
_entity.id
_entity.type
_entity.pdbx_description
1 polymer ?
#
loop_
_entity_poly.entity_id
_entity_poly.type
_entity_poly.pdbx_seq_one_letter_code
_entity_poly.pdbx_strand_id
1 'polypeptide(L)'
;MNKEIKYNGLSTVPPDNTCQDGDSAMLLNLVPEDGALKPVSAPKVVFKLGENHCVIYVHKATTYTHYIIIDNANKKLLWTIDGSNFTDLYSIGDKELYQVVGVGNTLIALTDAGMSYFLWKGDTSGYQFLGNDIPELPISFGLQGEMQRTDEFTLEFDNLSWETKTKENGYSYSSYNEFSDENKKKITSQVLAKVNKFIADRSTNKGKFIFPFLVRYAYRLYDGNLIRHSAPILMVCSTSCAPIVMWRHLYGKNGLNRADVRVVGMLHSLDYAVIKQSDLDSLKDWTDIVKSVDIFISKPIYTYNQNGE
;
A
#
# COMPACT_ATOMS: atom_id res chain seq x y z
N MET A 1 -46.66 -33.04 29.41
CA MET A 1 -45.30 -33.04 28.88
C MET A 1 -45.06 -31.65 28.31
N ASN A 2 -44.27 -30.83 28.97
CA ASN A 2 -43.91 -29.53 28.40
C ASN A 2 -42.82 -29.75 27.35
N LYS A 3 -43.15 -29.52 26.08
CA LYS A 3 -42.16 -29.54 24.99
C LYS A 3 -41.48 -28.18 24.93
N GLU A 4 -40.21 -28.15 25.20
CA GLU A 4 -39.42 -26.94 25.05
C GLU A 4 -38.96 -26.87 23.58
N ILE A 5 -39.41 -25.85 22.84
CA ILE A 5 -39.06 -25.64 21.46
C ILE A 5 -38.09 -24.44 21.43
N LYS A 6 -36.86 -24.68 20.94
CA LYS A 6 -35.91 -23.59 20.73
C LYS A 6 -36.32 -22.78 19.51
N TYR A 7 -36.19 -21.45 19.61
CA TYR A 7 -36.40 -20.58 18.49
C TYR A 7 -35.22 -20.71 17.48
N ASN A 8 -35.51 -21.05 16.23
CA ASN A 8 -34.50 -21.28 15.20
C ASN A 8 -34.33 -20.09 14.23
N GLY A 9 -35.32 -19.22 14.16
CA GLY A 9 -35.26 -18.05 13.28
C GLY A 9 -36.60 -17.70 12.65
N LEU A 10 -36.55 -16.70 11.76
CA LEU A 10 -37.68 -16.29 10.93
C LEU A 10 -37.62 -17.05 9.61
N SER A 11 -38.68 -17.85 9.32
CA SER A 11 -38.81 -18.52 8.02
C SER A 11 -39.42 -17.56 7.01
N THR A 12 -38.77 -17.46 5.85
CA THR A 12 -39.28 -16.71 4.70
C THR A 12 -39.96 -17.57 3.66
N VAL A 13 -40.15 -18.86 3.98
CA VAL A 13 -40.77 -19.84 3.07
C VAL A 13 -42.27 -19.89 3.29
N PRO A 14 -43.10 -19.38 2.39
CA PRO A 14 -44.52 -19.60 2.42
C PRO A 14 -44.86 -20.97 1.78
N PRO A 15 -45.93 -21.67 2.22
CA PRO A 15 -46.89 -21.27 3.24
C PRO A 15 -46.47 -21.65 4.67
N ASP A 16 -47.08 -20.99 5.65
CA ASP A 16 -46.78 -21.11 7.08
C ASP A 16 -46.74 -22.54 7.62
N ASN A 17 -47.49 -23.46 7.00
CA ASN A 17 -47.58 -24.89 7.37
C ASN A 17 -46.30 -25.68 7.01
N THR A 18 -45.33 -25.07 6.31
CA THR A 18 -44.03 -25.70 5.98
C THR A 18 -42.93 -25.34 6.94
N CYS A 19 -43.17 -24.42 7.88
CA CYS A 19 -42.20 -24.01 8.89
C CYS A 19 -41.90 -25.19 9.82
N GLN A 20 -40.61 -25.34 10.20
CA GLN A 20 -40.20 -26.32 11.18
C GLN A 20 -40.56 -25.87 12.61
N ASP A 21 -40.65 -26.83 13.54
CA ASP A 21 -40.81 -26.50 14.95
C ASP A 21 -39.67 -25.58 15.42
N GLY A 22 -40.02 -24.39 15.93
CA GLY A 22 -39.08 -23.37 16.37
C GLY A 22 -38.84 -22.24 15.37
N ASP A 23 -39.35 -22.35 14.13
CA ASP A 23 -39.35 -21.25 13.17
C ASP A 23 -40.61 -20.39 13.34
N SER A 24 -40.51 -19.14 12.95
CA SER A 24 -41.66 -18.21 12.90
C SER A 24 -41.76 -17.57 11.53
N ALA A 25 -42.96 -17.54 10.97
CA ALA A 25 -43.24 -16.86 9.72
C ALA A 25 -43.34 -15.35 9.91
N MET A 26 -43.70 -14.90 11.13
CA MET A 26 -43.83 -13.48 11.48
C MET A 26 -43.56 -13.26 12.96
N LEU A 27 -42.81 -12.22 13.29
CA LEU A 27 -42.54 -11.78 14.65
C LEU A 27 -43.03 -10.35 14.82
N LEU A 28 -43.93 -10.15 15.79
CA LEU A 28 -44.42 -8.83 16.18
C LEU A 28 -44.02 -8.53 17.62
N ASN A 29 -43.29 -7.41 17.82
CA ASN A 29 -42.85 -6.95 19.13
C ASN A 29 -42.00 -7.97 19.91
N LEU A 30 -41.36 -8.90 19.21
CA LEU A 30 -40.44 -9.89 19.78
C LEU A 30 -39.11 -9.88 19.02
N VAL A 31 -38.02 -10.07 19.75
CA VAL A 31 -36.65 -10.19 19.18
C VAL A 31 -36.05 -11.53 19.61
N PRO A 32 -35.43 -12.25 18.71
CA PRO A 32 -34.66 -13.43 19.10
C PRO A 32 -33.37 -13.02 19.78
N GLU A 33 -33.15 -13.55 20.99
CA GLU A 33 -31.94 -13.33 21.75
C GLU A 33 -31.58 -14.60 22.52
N ASP A 34 -30.38 -15.14 22.32
CA ASP A 34 -29.89 -16.36 22.95
C ASP A 34 -30.80 -17.58 22.84
N GLY A 35 -31.44 -17.78 21.68
CA GLY A 35 -32.36 -18.90 21.40
C GLY A 35 -33.73 -18.77 22.05
N ALA A 36 -34.06 -17.61 22.62
CA ALA A 36 -35.38 -17.28 23.17
C ALA A 36 -35.97 -16.04 22.48
N LEU A 37 -37.29 -15.95 22.46
CA LEU A 37 -38.01 -14.76 22.02
C LEU A 37 -38.23 -13.83 23.21
N LYS A 38 -37.66 -12.63 23.16
CA LYS A 38 -37.85 -11.58 24.17
C LYS A 38 -38.76 -10.48 23.64
N PRO A 39 -39.62 -9.90 24.48
CA PRO A 39 -40.42 -8.77 24.05
C PRO A 39 -39.54 -7.56 23.76
N VAL A 40 -39.84 -6.87 22.67
CA VAL A 40 -39.22 -5.58 22.38
C VAL A 40 -39.62 -4.58 23.48
N SER A 41 -38.63 -4.00 24.15
CA SER A 41 -38.89 -2.97 25.15
C SER A 41 -39.61 -1.79 24.53
N ALA A 42 -40.57 -1.21 25.25
CA ALA A 42 -41.22 0.01 24.82
C ALA A 42 -40.16 1.12 24.60
N PRO A 43 -40.30 1.92 23.55
CA PRO A 43 -39.40 3.04 23.32
C PRO A 43 -39.41 3.96 24.53
N LYS A 44 -38.17 4.27 25.01
CA LYS A 44 -37.98 5.22 26.12
C LYS A 44 -37.64 6.59 25.52
N VAL A 45 -38.29 7.62 26.07
CA VAL A 45 -37.86 8.99 25.78
C VAL A 45 -36.53 9.23 26.46
N VAL A 46 -35.46 9.44 25.66
CA VAL A 46 -34.12 9.71 26.20
C VAL A 46 -34.06 11.17 26.67
N PHE A 47 -34.53 12.10 25.85
CA PHE A 47 -34.67 13.53 26.18
C PHE A 47 -35.62 14.19 25.16
N LYS A 48 -36.06 15.39 25.48
CA LYS A 48 -36.90 16.21 24.57
C LYS A 48 -36.08 17.38 24.06
N LEU A 49 -36.20 17.66 22.76
CA LEU A 49 -35.55 18.78 22.10
C LEU A 49 -36.55 19.94 21.91
N GLY A 50 -36.03 21.15 21.79
CA GLY A 50 -36.83 22.31 21.37
C GLY A 50 -37.25 22.22 19.89
N GLU A 51 -38.20 23.07 19.47
CA GLU A 51 -38.80 23.02 18.11
C GLU A 51 -37.78 23.16 16.96
N ASN A 52 -36.67 23.88 17.18
CA ASN A 52 -35.65 24.11 16.14
C ASN A 52 -34.52 23.07 16.13
N HIS A 53 -34.55 22.09 17.04
CA HIS A 53 -33.52 21.09 17.18
C HIS A 53 -33.99 19.72 16.71
N CYS A 54 -33.20 19.04 15.93
CA CYS A 54 -33.46 17.69 15.47
C CYS A 54 -32.20 16.83 15.60
N VAL A 55 -32.31 15.61 16.15
CA VAL A 55 -31.22 14.63 16.12
C VAL A 55 -31.10 14.09 14.71
N ILE A 56 -29.93 14.28 14.10
CA ILE A 56 -29.64 13.83 12.73
C ILE A 56 -28.73 12.62 12.72
N TYR A 57 -27.94 12.42 13.77
CA TYR A 57 -27.02 11.28 13.90
C TYR A 57 -26.76 10.93 15.35
N VAL A 58 -26.53 9.65 15.63
CA VAL A 58 -26.09 9.17 16.94
C VAL A 58 -24.70 8.54 16.76
N HIS A 59 -23.69 9.26 17.24
CA HIS A 59 -22.31 8.78 17.23
C HIS A 59 -22.07 7.90 18.46
N LYS A 60 -22.05 6.59 18.24
CA LYS A 60 -21.89 5.60 19.30
C LYS A 60 -20.54 4.92 19.17
N ALA A 61 -19.69 5.10 20.15
CA ALA A 61 -18.44 4.36 20.34
C ALA A 61 -18.52 3.48 21.58
N THR A 62 -17.47 2.73 21.87
CA THR A 62 -17.43 1.83 23.03
C THR A 62 -17.57 2.57 24.35
N THR A 63 -17.04 3.80 24.43
CA THR A 63 -16.94 4.58 25.67
C THR A 63 -17.94 5.74 25.77
N TYR A 64 -18.61 6.09 24.66
CA TYR A 64 -19.53 7.21 24.64
C TYR A 64 -20.69 7.03 23.64
N THR A 65 -21.74 7.82 23.85
CA THR A 65 -22.82 8.02 22.88
C THR A 65 -23.11 9.50 22.82
N HIS A 66 -22.87 10.12 21.66
CA HIS A 66 -23.15 11.53 21.42
C HIS A 66 -24.27 11.66 20.41
N TYR A 67 -25.20 12.56 20.71
CA TYR A 67 -26.30 12.91 19.81
C TYR A 67 -25.90 14.16 19.02
N ILE A 68 -25.84 14.01 17.72
CA ILE A 68 -25.53 15.11 16.80
C ILE A 68 -26.85 15.73 16.36
N ILE A 69 -26.95 17.02 16.60
CA ILE A 69 -28.18 17.79 16.49
C ILE A 69 -28.00 18.91 15.45
N ILE A 70 -28.96 19.08 14.61
CA ILE A 70 -29.05 20.30 13.78
C ILE A 70 -29.88 21.33 14.53
N ASP A 71 -29.37 22.55 14.65
CA ASP A 71 -30.09 23.76 15.04
C ASP A 71 -30.46 24.50 13.76
N ASN A 72 -31.74 24.38 13.40
CA ASN A 72 -32.27 24.97 12.19
C ASN A 72 -32.37 26.50 12.26
N ALA A 73 -32.52 27.05 13.47
CA ALA A 73 -32.62 28.50 13.67
C ALA A 73 -31.26 29.19 13.44
N ASN A 74 -30.19 28.61 13.98
CA ASN A 74 -28.85 29.18 13.89
C ASN A 74 -28.00 28.54 12.79
N LYS A 75 -28.53 27.56 12.05
CA LYS A 75 -27.84 26.80 10.99
C LYS A 75 -26.49 26.23 11.46
N LYS A 76 -26.54 25.51 12.58
CA LYS A 76 -25.39 24.93 13.22
C LYS A 76 -25.58 23.44 13.47
N LEU A 77 -24.47 22.70 13.50
CA LEU A 77 -24.40 21.38 14.11
C LEU A 77 -23.94 21.52 15.56
N LEU A 78 -24.63 20.84 16.44
CA LEU A 78 -24.36 20.77 17.86
C LEU A 78 -24.16 19.30 18.23
N TRP A 79 -23.53 19.05 19.36
CA TRP A 79 -23.54 17.73 19.97
C TRP A 79 -23.90 17.81 21.45
N THR A 80 -24.45 16.71 21.97
CA THR A 80 -24.84 16.58 23.37
C THR A 80 -24.77 15.12 23.82
N ILE A 81 -24.62 14.90 25.12
CA ILE A 81 -24.71 13.57 25.75
C ILE A 81 -26.11 13.39 26.35
N ASP A 82 -26.69 14.42 26.91
CA ASP A 82 -27.87 14.39 27.79
C ASP A 82 -29.10 15.12 27.23
N GLY A 83 -28.92 15.83 26.11
CA GLY A 83 -29.97 16.64 25.50
C GLY A 83 -30.28 17.96 26.23
N SER A 84 -29.46 18.32 27.23
CA SER A 84 -29.64 19.56 28.03
C SER A 84 -28.50 20.54 27.79
N ASN A 85 -27.28 20.02 27.66
CA ASN A 85 -26.07 20.80 27.41
C ASN A 85 -25.63 20.60 25.97
N PHE A 86 -25.69 21.67 25.17
CA PHE A 86 -25.31 21.64 23.77
C PHE A 86 -23.98 22.34 23.55
N THR A 87 -23.11 21.68 22.80
CA THR A 87 -21.81 22.22 22.41
C THR A 87 -21.78 22.40 20.88
N ASP A 88 -21.31 23.55 20.43
CA ASP A 88 -21.15 23.84 18.99
C ASP A 88 -20.15 22.85 18.37
N LEU A 89 -20.55 22.25 17.27
CA LEU A 89 -19.70 21.36 16.47
C LEU A 89 -19.25 22.07 15.19
N TYR A 90 -20.19 22.62 14.42
CA TYR A 90 -19.91 23.20 13.12
C TYR A 90 -20.97 24.21 12.71
N SER A 91 -20.55 25.33 12.11
CA SER A 91 -21.46 26.28 11.49
C SER A 91 -21.73 25.90 10.03
N ILE A 92 -22.95 25.48 9.74
CA ILE A 92 -23.38 25.12 8.38
C ILE A 92 -23.47 26.38 7.52
N GLY A 93 -24.04 27.49 8.09
CA GLY A 93 -24.28 28.73 7.38
C GLY A 93 -25.28 28.55 6.23
N ASP A 94 -24.89 28.97 5.04
CA ASP A 94 -25.73 28.85 3.84
C ASP A 94 -25.57 27.54 3.08
N LYS A 95 -24.74 26.60 3.60
CA LYS A 95 -24.54 25.30 2.99
C LYS A 95 -25.72 24.37 3.25
N GLU A 96 -26.00 23.49 2.31
CA GLU A 96 -26.97 22.42 2.47
C GLU A 96 -26.29 21.19 3.08
N LEU A 97 -26.80 20.73 4.22
CA LEU A 97 -26.30 19.51 4.87
C LEU A 97 -27.01 18.29 4.29
N TYR A 98 -26.24 17.37 3.71
CA TYR A 98 -26.78 16.12 3.16
C TYR A 98 -26.77 15.00 4.19
N GLN A 99 -25.66 14.84 4.93
CA GLN A 99 -25.51 13.72 5.84
C GLN A 99 -24.44 13.98 6.91
N VAL A 100 -24.58 13.34 8.06
CA VAL A 100 -23.52 13.17 9.06
C VAL A 100 -23.30 11.68 9.29
N VAL A 101 -22.05 11.24 9.30
CA VAL A 101 -21.66 9.85 9.58
C VAL A 101 -20.48 9.80 10.53
N GLY A 102 -20.30 8.69 11.26
CA GLY A 102 -19.18 8.45 12.13
C GLY A 102 -18.31 7.28 11.63
N VAL A 103 -17.00 7.45 11.68
CA VAL A 103 -16.01 6.40 11.42
C VAL A 103 -15.02 6.42 12.59
N GLY A 104 -15.06 5.38 13.42
CA GLY A 104 -14.28 5.38 14.66
C GLY A 104 -14.65 6.56 15.56
N ASN A 105 -13.68 7.36 15.93
CA ASN A 105 -13.87 8.59 16.71
C ASN A 105 -14.09 9.85 15.84
N THR A 106 -14.08 9.68 14.52
CA THR A 106 -14.21 10.79 13.57
C THR A 106 -15.65 10.92 13.07
N LEU A 107 -16.21 12.11 13.17
CA LEU A 107 -17.46 12.50 12.50
C LEU A 107 -17.14 13.16 11.15
N ILE A 108 -17.96 12.89 10.16
CA ILE A 108 -17.90 13.48 8.82
C ILE A 108 -19.24 14.13 8.53
N ALA A 109 -19.23 15.42 8.29
CA ALA A 109 -20.40 16.14 7.81
C ALA A 109 -20.24 16.38 6.30
N LEU A 110 -21.22 15.89 5.51
CA LEU A 110 -21.27 16.06 4.06
C LEU A 110 -22.23 17.20 3.75
N THR A 111 -21.74 18.22 3.05
CA THR A 111 -22.51 19.37 2.57
C THR A 111 -22.35 19.51 1.06
N ASP A 112 -23.12 20.42 0.44
CA ASP A 112 -22.93 20.86 -0.95
C ASP A 112 -21.53 21.44 -1.23
N ALA A 113 -20.85 21.96 -0.20
CA ALA A 113 -19.47 22.46 -0.29
C ALA A 113 -18.40 21.37 -0.07
N GLY A 114 -18.79 20.11 0.19
CA GLY A 114 -17.88 18.98 0.44
C GLY A 114 -17.95 18.43 1.86
N MET A 115 -16.91 17.69 2.25
CA MET A 115 -16.83 17.03 3.54
C MET A 115 -16.12 17.91 4.57
N SER A 116 -16.52 17.76 5.82
CA SER A 116 -15.86 18.37 6.99
C SER A 116 -15.65 17.29 8.04
N TYR A 117 -14.45 17.20 8.60
CA TYR A 117 -14.03 16.11 9.47
C TYR A 117 -13.78 16.62 10.90
N PHE A 118 -14.30 15.90 11.89
CA PHE A 118 -14.22 16.27 13.31
C PHE A 118 -13.81 15.05 14.12
N LEU A 119 -12.66 15.11 14.78
CA LEU A 119 -12.15 14.02 15.62
C LEU A 119 -12.51 14.25 17.08
N TRP A 120 -13.08 13.26 17.73
CA TRP A 120 -13.30 13.27 19.18
C TRP A 120 -11.98 13.12 19.92
N LYS A 121 -11.61 14.11 20.72
CA LYS A 121 -10.37 14.17 21.51
C LYS A 121 -10.59 13.91 23.01
N GLY A 122 -11.79 13.49 23.40
CA GLY A 122 -12.15 13.23 24.80
C GLY A 122 -12.98 14.36 25.43
N ASP A 123 -13.50 14.07 26.64
CA ASP A 123 -14.50 14.90 27.32
C ASP A 123 -14.05 16.34 27.59
N THR A 124 -12.75 16.55 27.79
CA THR A 124 -12.22 17.91 28.06
C THR A 124 -12.01 18.74 26.80
N SER A 125 -11.76 18.12 25.65
CA SER A 125 -11.41 18.80 24.40
C SER A 125 -12.53 18.80 23.37
N GLY A 126 -13.51 17.88 23.50
CA GLY A 126 -14.63 17.76 22.58
C GLY A 126 -14.19 17.29 21.17
N TYR A 127 -14.97 17.68 20.17
CA TYR A 127 -14.65 17.45 18.77
C TYR A 127 -13.74 18.55 18.24
N GLN A 128 -12.59 18.12 17.73
CA GLN A 128 -11.63 18.98 17.03
C GLN A 128 -11.90 18.93 15.53
N PHE A 129 -12.06 20.09 14.89
CA PHE A 129 -12.11 20.17 13.44
C PHE A 129 -10.75 19.85 12.83
N LEU A 130 -10.69 18.81 12.00
CA LEU A 130 -9.47 18.36 11.32
C LEU A 130 -9.23 19.08 9.98
N GLY A 131 -10.31 19.49 9.33
CA GLY A 131 -10.27 20.11 8.01
C GLY A 131 -11.37 19.61 7.09
N ASN A 132 -11.34 20.10 5.86
CA ASN A 132 -12.28 19.69 4.80
C ASN A 132 -11.71 18.61 3.89
N ASP A 133 -10.44 18.24 4.09
CA ASP A 133 -9.75 17.28 3.26
C ASP A 133 -8.60 16.63 4.03
N ILE A 134 -8.22 15.41 3.63
CA ILE A 134 -7.11 14.69 4.23
C ILE A 134 -5.79 15.42 3.89
N PRO A 135 -4.91 15.69 4.88
CA PRO A 135 -3.67 16.42 4.64
C PRO A 135 -2.75 15.68 3.68
N GLU A 136 -1.97 16.42 2.91
CA GLU A 136 -0.93 15.86 2.08
C GLU A 136 0.29 15.46 2.94
N LEU A 137 0.91 14.35 2.59
CA LEU A 137 2.17 13.90 3.17
C LEU A 137 3.22 13.84 2.06
N PRO A 138 3.95 14.93 1.82
CA PRO A 138 5.03 14.93 0.84
C PRO A 138 6.15 13.96 1.24
N ILE A 139 6.41 12.97 0.38
CA ILE A 139 7.47 11.98 0.55
C ILE A 139 8.53 12.22 -0.52
N SER A 140 9.77 12.38 -0.09
CA SER A 140 10.93 12.37 -0.97
C SER A 140 11.43 10.95 -1.18
N PHE A 141 11.90 10.66 -2.40
CA PHE A 141 12.51 9.39 -2.75
C PHE A 141 13.94 9.63 -3.23
N GLY A 142 14.84 8.75 -2.85
CA GLY A 142 16.24 8.77 -3.23
C GLY A 142 16.75 7.39 -3.59
N LEU A 143 17.90 7.34 -4.26
CA LEU A 143 18.61 6.10 -4.54
C LEU A 143 19.97 6.14 -3.86
N GLN A 144 20.25 5.13 -3.06
CA GLN A 144 21.54 4.91 -2.46
C GLN A 144 22.28 3.82 -3.23
N GLY A 145 23.39 4.18 -3.89
CA GLY A 145 24.20 3.26 -4.70
C GLY A 145 25.21 2.48 -3.87
N GLU A 146 25.38 1.21 -4.21
CA GLU A 146 26.38 0.31 -3.63
C GLU A 146 27.08 -0.49 -4.73
N MET A 147 28.42 -0.44 -4.77
CA MET A 147 29.20 -1.24 -5.70
C MET A 147 29.19 -2.71 -5.25
N GLN A 148 28.79 -3.59 -6.15
CA GLN A 148 28.80 -5.05 -5.95
C GLN A 148 29.65 -5.71 -7.02
N ARG A 149 30.29 -6.79 -6.66
CA ARG A 149 31.06 -7.64 -7.60
C ARG A 149 30.80 -9.12 -7.35
N THR A 150 30.90 -9.92 -8.41
CA THR A 150 30.96 -11.38 -8.27
C THR A 150 32.38 -11.83 -8.00
N ASP A 151 32.53 -13.05 -7.54
CA ASP A 151 33.79 -13.77 -7.63
C ASP A 151 34.15 -13.99 -9.09
N GLU A 152 35.45 -14.18 -9.34
CA GLU A 152 35.93 -14.51 -10.67
C GLU A 152 35.41 -15.90 -11.08
N PHE A 153 34.94 -16.00 -12.32
CA PHE A 153 34.63 -17.28 -12.93
C PHE A 153 35.40 -17.41 -14.24
N THR A 154 35.71 -18.67 -14.57
CA THR A 154 36.49 -18.98 -15.74
C THR A 154 35.59 -19.48 -16.86
N LEU A 155 35.79 -18.93 -18.06
CA LEU A 155 35.29 -19.47 -19.32
C LEU A 155 36.40 -20.23 -20.01
N GLU A 156 36.15 -21.51 -20.31
CA GLU A 156 37.05 -22.34 -21.10
C GLU A 156 36.45 -22.56 -22.48
N PHE A 157 37.27 -22.44 -23.50
CA PHE A 157 36.87 -22.54 -24.90
C PHE A 157 37.64 -23.63 -25.57
N ASP A 158 36.97 -24.68 -26.03
CA ASP A 158 37.56 -25.74 -26.86
C ASP A 158 37.80 -25.20 -28.26
N ASN A 159 38.95 -25.56 -28.84
CA ASN A 159 39.31 -25.40 -30.26
C ASN A 159 39.19 -23.97 -30.83
N LEU A 160 39.66 -22.98 -30.07
CA LEU A 160 40.00 -21.71 -30.68
C LEU A 160 41.28 -21.87 -31.48
N SER A 161 41.21 -21.89 -32.80
CA SER A 161 42.38 -21.81 -33.65
C SER A 161 42.98 -20.42 -33.56
N TRP A 162 44.05 -20.28 -32.81
CA TRP A 162 44.81 -19.03 -32.74
C TRP A 162 45.99 -19.13 -33.68
N GLU A 163 46.20 -18.15 -34.47
CA GLU A 163 47.55 -17.88 -34.93
C GLU A 163 48.33 -17.30 -33.74
N THR A 164 49.13 -18.13 -33.12
CA THR A 164 49.94 -17.78 -31.96
C THR A 164 51.08 -16.85 -32.35
N LYS A 165 50.94 -15.56 -32.05
CA LYS A 165 52.12 -14.70 -31.91
C LYS A 165 52.72 -14.93 -30.52
N THR A 166 53.72 -15.78 -30.45
CA THR A 166 54.51 -16.09 -29.21
C THR A 166 55.21 -14.84 -28.74
N LYS A 167 54.96 -14.42 -27.49
CA LYS A 167 55.81 -13.53 -26.74
C LYS A 167 56.75 -14.33 -25.84
N GLU A 168 57.92 -13.77 -25.54
CA GLU A 168 59.06 -14.40 -24.88
C GLU A 168 58.80 -15.13 -23.57
N ASN A 169 57.63 -15.02 -22.96
CA ASN A 169 57.29 -15.60 -21.67
C ASN A 169 56.24 -16.74 -21.73
N GLY A 170 55.98 -17.30 -22.89
CA GLY A 170 55.00 -18.41 -23.04
C GLY A 170 53.54 -18.04 -22.87
N TYR A 171 53.21 -16.78 -22.75
CA TYR A 171 51.82 -16.25 -22.69
C TYR A 171 51.57 -15.40 -23.91
N SER A 172 50.51 -15.71 -24.64
CA SER A 172 49.99 -14.80 -25.66
C SER A 172 48.69 -14.16 -25.18
N TYR A 173 48.58 -12.88 -25.38
CA TYR A 173 47.36 -12.14 -25.13
C TYR A 173 46.74 -11.83 -26.48
N SER A 174 45.48 -12.24 -26.67
CA SER A 174 44.74 -11.88 -27.86
C SER A 174 43.65 -10.90 -27.49
N SER A 175 43.39 -9.96 -28.36
CA SER A 175 42.24 -9.10 -28.21
C SER A 175 40.97 -9.81 -28.65
N TYR A 176 39.84 -9.44 -28.08
CA TYR A 176 38.52 -9.94 -28.50
C TYR A 176 38.27 -9.76 -30.02
N ASN A 177 38.85 -8.75 -30.60
CA ASN A 177 38.68 -8.45 -32.03
C ASN A 177 39.35 -9.49 -32.97
N GLU A 178 40.29 -10.28 -32.47
CA GLU A 178 40.99 -11.32 -33.22
C GLU A 178 40.22 -12.65 -33.30
N PHE A 179 39.09 -12.76 -32.57
CA PHE A 179 38.27 -13.97 -32.62
C PHE A 179 37.37 -13.98 -33.89
N SER A 180 37.05 -15.16 -34.35
CA SER A 180 35.98 -15.34 -35.34
C SER A 180 34.63 -14.87 -34.79
N ASP A 181 33.71 -14.50 -35.67
CA ASP A 181 32.38 -14.04 -35.25
C ASP A 181 31.60 -15.13 -34.52
N GLU A 182 31.79 -16.40 -34.82
CA GLU A 182 31.20 -17.51 -34.11
C GLU A 182 31.70 -17.57 -32.68
N ASN A 183 33.03 -17.47 -32.45
CA ASN A 183 33.62 -17.45 -31.14
C ASN A 183 33.21 -16.20 -30.33
N LYS A 184 33.15 -15.05 -30.99
CA LYS A 184 32.63 -13.81 -30.35
C LYS A 184 31.21 -14.02 -29.83
N LYS A 185 30.31 -14.59 -30.65
CA LYS A 185 28.94 -14.89 -30.24
C LYS A 185 28.90 -15.86 -29.03
N LYS A 186 29.67 -16.94 -29.10
CA LYS A 186 29.75 -17.92 -27.99
C LYS A 186 30.25 -17.29 -26.68
N ILE A 187 31.31 -16.51 -26.74
CA ILE A 187 31.84 -15.77 -25.60
C ILE A 187 30.84 -14.79 -25.05
N THR A 188 30.28 -13.95 -25.91
CA THR A 188 29.28 -12.92 -25.51
C THR A 188 28.08 -13.56 -24.84
N SER A 189 27.52 -14.63 -25.40
CA SER A 189 26.35 -15.31 -24.81
C SER A 189 26.65 -15.88 -23.41
N GLN A 190 27.84 -16.45 -23.18
CA GLN A 190 28.24 -16.99 -21.88
C GLN A 190 28.47 -15.86 -20.86
N VAL A 191 29.11 -14.77 -21.25
CA VAL A 191 29.30 -13.59 -20.40
C VAL A 191 27.95 -12.95 -20.04
N LEU A 192 27.07 -12.76 -21.01
CA LEU A 192 25.73 -12.22 -20.79
C LEU A 192 24.89 -13.10 -19.87
N ALA A 193 24.96 -14.42 -20.03
CA ALA A 193 24.27 -15.33 -19.12
C ALA A 193 24.68 -15.12 -17.66
N LYS A 194 25.96 -14.87 -17.41
CA LYS A 194 26.51 -14.58 -16.07
C LYS A 194 26.12 -13.19 -15.59
N VAL A 195 26.15 -12.17 -16.47
CA VAL A 195 25.67 -10.81 -16.15
C VAL A 195 24.20 -10.84 -15.77
N ASN A 196 23.37 -11.50 -16.58
CA ASN A 196 21.94 -11.62 -16.33
C ASN A 196 21.66 -12.37 -15.01
N LYS A 197 22.43 -13.44 -14.75
CA LYS A 197 22.34 -14.14 -13.46
C LYS A 197 22.73 -13.25 -12.30
N PHE A 198 23.82 -12.49 -12.40
CA PHE A 198 24.22 -11.51 -11.37
C PHE A 198 23.12 -10.50 -11.11
N ILE A 199 22.52 -9.93 -12.17
CA ILE A 199 21.40 -8.98 -12.07
C ILE A 199 20.21 -9.63 -11.37
N ALA A 200 19.79 -10.82 -11.80
CA ALA A 200 18.67 -11.54 -11.20
C ALA A 200 18.90 -11.86 -9.72
N ASP A 201 20.07 -12.41 -9.39
CA ASP A 201 20.41 -12.81 -8.01
C ASP A 201 20.50 -11.63 -7.04
N ARG A 202 20.79 -10.43 -7.54
CA ARG A 202 21.01 -9.24 -6.71
C ARG A 202 19.83 -8.27 -6.68
N SER A 203 19.13 -8.08 -7.80
CA SER A 203 18.02 -7.11 -7.89
C SER A 203 16.68 -7.73 -7.52
N THR A 204 16.36 -8.94 -7.99
CA THR A 204 15.00 -9.50 -7.89
C THR A 204 14.63 -9.91 -6.46
N ASN A 205 15.58 -10.41 -5.67
CA ASN A 205 15.29 -11.01 -4.36
C ASN A 205 15.76 -10.19 -3.15
N LYS A 206 16.39 -9.04 -3.35
CA LYS A 206 17.04 -8.28 -2.26
C LYS A 206 16.66 -6.79 -2.19
N GLY A 207 15.60 -6.37 -2.89
CA GLY A 207 15.19 -4.97 -2.91
C GLY A 207 16.24 -4.03 -3.51
N LYS A 208 17.11 -4.55 -4.38
CA LYS A 208 18.12 -3.75 -5.09
C LYS A 208 17.68 -3.51 -6.52
N PHE A 209 17.99 -2.33 -7.03
CA PHE A 209 17.59 -1.87 -8.35
C PHE A 209 18.84 -1.61 -9.19
N ILE A 210 18.76 -1.98 -10.47
CA ILE A 210 19.81 -1.73 -11.48
C ILE A 210 19.23 -0.87 -12.61
N PHE A 211 17.96 -1.08 -12.96
CA PHE A 211 17.28 -0.41 -14.05
C PHE A 211 16.34 0.68 -13.55
N PRO A 212 16.04 1.68 -14.38
CA PRO A 212 15.07 2.72 -14.05
C PRO A 212 13.68 2.15 -13.78
N PHE A 213 12.99 2.74 -12.82
CA PHE A 213 11.63 2.40 -12.43
C PHE A 213 10.85 3.65 -12.00
N LEU A 214 9.54 3.51 -11.91
CA LEU A 214 8.67 4.54 -11.36
C LEU A 214 8.33 4.21 -9.91
N VAL A 215 8.29 5.23 -9.07
CA VAL A 215 7.80 5.15 -7.70
C VAL A 215 6.69 6.17 -7.49
N ARG A 216 5.67 5.79 -6.73
CA ARG A 216 4.61 6.68 -6.26
C ARG A 216 4.10 6.17 -4.92
N TYR A 217 3.34 6.99 -4.21
CA TYR A 217 2.61 6.58 -3.02
C TYR A 217 1.12 6.91 -3.14
N ALA A 218 0.32 6.27 -2.30
CA ALA A 218 -1.10 6.55 -2.14
C ALA A 218 -1.53 6.23 -0.71
N TYR A 219 -2.62 6.83 -0.26
CA TYR A 219 -3.22 6.50 1.03
C TYR A 219 -4.17 5.32 0.86
N ARG A 220 -4.03 4.34 1.74
CA ARG A 220 -4.92 3.20 1.82
C ARG A 220 -5.96 3.41 2.90
N LEU A 221 -7.22 3.23 2.56
CA LEU A 221 -8.35 3.22 3.48
C LEU A 221 -8.55 1.83 4.09
N TYR A 222 -9.39 1.74 5.12
CA TYR A 222 -9.69 0.46 5.78
C TYR A 222 -10.47 -0.52 4.91
N ASP A 223 -11.24 -0.05 3.94
CA ASP A 223 -11.93 -0.85 2.93
C ASP A 223 -11.02 -1.38 1.81
N GLY A 224 -9.73 -1.00 1.84
CA GLY A 224 -8.73 -1.37 0.86
C GLY A 224 -8.60 -0.43 -0.33
N ASN A 225 -9.50 0.54 -0.47
CA ASN A 225 -9.40 1.55 -1.53
C ASN A 225 -8.17 2.43 -1.36
N LEU A 226 -7.68 2.93 -2.49
CA LEU A 226 -6.54 3.84 -2.55
C LEU A 226 -7.01 5.23 -2.97
N ILE A 227 -6.61 6.22 -2.20
CA ILE A 227 -6.89 7.63 -2.49
C ILE A 227 -5.60 8.45 -2.42
N ARG A 228 -5.63 9.70 -2.84
CA ARG A 228 -4.50 10.63 -2.76
C ARG A 228 -3.23 10.06 -3.40
N HIS A 229 -3.35 9.63 -4.64
CA HIS A 229 -2.19 9.17 -5.40
C HIS A 229 -1.21 10.31 -5.69
N SER A 230 0.06 10.14 -5.34
CA SER A 230 1.10 11.05 -5.80
C SER A 230 1.35 10.90 -7.30
N ALA A 231 1.92 11.92 -7.92
CA ALA A 231 2.48 11.79 -9.26
C ALA A 231 3.59 10.71 -9.25
N PRO A 232 3.73 9.91 -10.32
CA PRO A 232 4.83 8.97 -10.43
C PRO A 232 6.16 9.72 -10.64
N ILE A 233 7.18 9.28 -9.91
CA ILE A 233 8.54 9.83 -9.97
C ILE A 233 9.42 8.80 -10.66
N LEU A 234 10.17 9.22 -11.68
CA LEU A 234 11.15 8.38 -12.35
C LEU A 234 12.43 8.31 -11.53
N MET A 235 12.78 7.10 -11.12
CA MET A 235 14.04 6.79 -10.44
C MET A 235 15.02 6.26 -11.48
N VAL A 236 16.11 7.00 -11.70
CA VAL A 236 17.13 6.65 -12.70
C VAL A 236 18.34 6.07 -11.97
N CYS A 237 18.52 4.76 -12.10
CA CYS A 237 19.69 4.09 -11.60
C CYS A 237 20.92 4.39 -12.49
N SER A 238 22.09 4.51 -11.90
CA SER A 238 23.34 4.54 -12.68
C SER A 238 23.54 3.16 -13.33
N THR A 239 23.68 3.15 -14.65
CA THR A 239 23.69 1.93 -15.45
C THR A 239 25.11 1.37 -15.60
N SER A 240 25.73 0.95 -14.54
CA SER A 240 27.03 0.32 -14.66
C SER A 240 27.02 -1.10 -14.13
N CYS A 241 26.59 -2.03 -14.97
CA CYS A 241 26.91 -3.45 -14.80
C CYS A 241 27.82 -3.86 -15.95
N ALA A 242 29.09 -4.10 -15.65
CA ALA A 242 30.07 -4.42 -16.66
C ALA A 242 30.83 -5.71 -16.31
N PRO A 243 31.08 -6.60 -17.28
CA PRO A 243 32.03 -7.67 -17.12
C PRO A 243 33.47 -7.15 -17.27
N ILE A 244 34.34 -7.51 -16.36
CA ILE A 244 35.78 -7.33 -16.51
C ILE A 244 36.33 -8.66 -16.93
N VAL A 245 36.87 -8.72 -18.15
CA VAL A 245 37.38 -9.97 -18.76
C VAL A 245 38.88 -9.90 -18.89
N MET A 246 39.57 -10.86 -18.33
CA MET A 246 41.00 -11.07 -18.51
C MET A 246 41.20 -12.34 -19.33
N TRP A 247 41.84 -12.18 -20.50
CA TRP A 247 42.12 -13.30 -21.38
C TRP A 247 43.46 -13.94 -21.04
N ARG A 248 43.46 -15.28 -20.91
CA ARG A 248 44.68 -16.04 -20.72
C ARG A 248 44.74 -17.15 -21.74
N HIS A 249 45.89 -17.26 -22.37
CA HIS A 249 46.20 -18.37 -23.22
C HIS A 249 47.38 -19.14 -22.56
N LEU A 250 47.18 -20.42 -22.24
CA LEU A 250 48.20 -21.27 -21.70
C LEU A 250 48.84 -22.06 -22.82
N TYR A 251 50.05 -21.66 -23.22
CA TYR A 251 50.85 -22.35 -24.23
C TYR A 251 51.31 -23.70 -23.69
N GLY A 252 51.13 -24.77 -24.50
CA GLY A 252 51.69 -26.10 -24.23
C GLY A 252 50.81 -27.09 -23.46
N LYS A 253 49.62 -26.74 -23.04
CA LYS A 253 48.61 -27.65 -22.48
C LYS A 253 47.34 -27.64 -23.28
N ASN A 254 47.17 -28.58 -24.18
CA ASN A 254 45.92 -28.99 -24.82
C ASN A 254 45.09 -27.88 -25.53
N GLY A 255 45.69 -26.78 -25.95
CA GLY A 255 44.97 -25.74 -26.72
C GLY A 255 43.82 -25.07 -25.99
N LEU A 256 43.73 -25.14 -24.67
CA LEU A 256 42.70 -24.53 -23.87
C LEU A 256 42.89 -23.01 -23.78
N ASN A 257 41.93 -22.28 -24.32
CA ASN A 257 41.82 -20.84 -24.12
C ASN A 257 40.95 -20.55 -22.92
N ARG A 258 41.38 -19.63 -22.11
CA ARG A 258 40.73 -19.30 -20.86
C ARG A 258 40.47 -17.79 -20.75
N ALA A 259 39.28 -17.44 -20.32
CA ALA A 259 38.96 -16.10 -19.90
C ALA A 259 38.50 -16.09 -18.44
N ASP A 260 39.17 -15.32 -17.60
CA ASP A 260 38.69 -15.04 -16.26
C ASP A 260 37.81 -13.80 -16.28
N VAL A 261 36.60 -13.95 -15.83
CA VAL A 261 35.56 -12.93 -15.90
C VAL A 261 35.08 -12.59 -14.49
N ARG A 262 35.00 -11.29 -14.21
CA ARG A 262 34.37 -10.73 -13.02
C ARG A 262 33.25 -9.79 -13.44
N VAL A 263 32.06 -9.93 -12.87
CA VAL A 263 30.96 -8.99 -13.09
C VAL A 263 30.93 -7.97 -11.96
N VAL A 264 30.93 -6.69 -12.33
CA VAL A 264 30.85 -5.57 -11.40
C VAL A 264 29.62 -4.77 -11.75
N GLY A 265 28.82 -4.40 -10.76
CA GLY A 265 27.62 -3.60 -10.96
C GLY A 265 27.35 -2.65 -9.82
N MET A 266 26.76 -1.49 -10.12
CA MET A 266 26.22 -0.56 -9.16
C MET A 266 24.77 -0.95 -8.89
N LEU A 267 24.49 -1.39 -7.66
CA LEU A 267 23.15 -1.68 -7.18
C LEU A 267 22.61 -0.51 -6.37
N HIS A 268 21.33 -0.22 -6.51
CA HIS A 268 20.69 0.86 -5.78
C HIS A 268 19.63 0.35 -4.84
N SER A 269 19.56 0.91 -3.64
CA SER A 269 18.44 0.77 -2.71
C SER A 269 17.55 1.99 -2.86
N LEU A 270 16.23 1.78 -2.78
CA LEU A 270 15.28 2.88 -2.66
C LEU A 270 15.31 3.38 -1.22
N ASP A 271 15.49 4.67 -1.07
CA ASP A 271 15.35 5.39 0.18
C ASP A 271 14.16 6.34 0.10
N TYR A 272 13.51 6.59 1.23
CA TYR A 272 12.40 7.53 1.31
C TYR A 272 12.36 8.23 2.66
N ALA A 273 11.90 9.46 2.65
CA ALA A 273 11.73 10.25 3.86
C ALA A 273 10.52 11.18 3.74
N VAL A 274 9.82 11.39 4.84
CA VAL A 274 8.83 12.46 4.95
C VAL A 274 9.56 13.79 4.98
N ILE A 275 9.14 14.74 4.14
CA ILE A 275 9.84 16.01 3.98
C ILE A 275 9.74 16.86 5.25
N LYS A 276 8.56 16.88 5.89
CA LYS A 276 8.34 17.62 7.13
C LYS A 276 7.66 16.73 8.17
N GLN A 277 8.20 16.69 9.37
CA GLN A 277 7.61 15.93 10.47
C GLN A 277 6.20 16.44 10.84
N SER A 278 5.95 17.75 10.71
CA SER A 278 4.63 18.35 10.97
C SER A 278 3.53 17.77 10.08
N ASP A 279 3.85 17.39 8.83
CA ASP A 279 2.87 16.83 7.90
C ASP A 279 2.48 15.41 8.32
N LEU A 280 3.46 14.63 8.80
CA LEU A 280 3.22 13.31 9.40
C LEU A 280 2.40 13.43 10.69
N ASP A 281 2.71 14.40 11.53
CA ASP A 281 1.99 14.62 12.79
C ASP A 281 0.53 15.01 12.52
N SER A 282 0.28 15.83 11.50
CA SER A 282 -1.07 16.16 11.06
C SER A 282 -1.85 14.92 10.57
N LEU A 283 -1.18 13.99 9.87
CA LEU A 283 -1.82 12.78 9.39
C LEU A 283 -2.17 11.78 10.52
N LYS A 284 -1.50 11.87 11.67
CA LYS A 284 -1.80 10.99 12.84
C LYS A 284 -3.23 11.13 13.34
N ASP A 285 -3.83 12.29 13.20
CA ASP A 285 -5.22 12.53 13.61
C ASP A 285 -6.24 11.90 12.63
N TRP A 286 -5.78 11.37 11.51
CA TRP A 286 -6.61 10.76 10.46
C TRP A 286 -6.59 9.23 10.47
N THR A 287 -6.10 8.61 11.55
CA THR A 287 -5.96 7.15 11.64
C THR A 287 -7.27 6.39 11.62
N ASP A 288 -8.40 7.02 11.89
CA ASP A 288 -9.73 6.40 11.70
C ASP A 288 -10.10 6.26 10.22
N ILE A 289 -9.52 7.04 9.34
CA ILE A 289 -9.82 7.09 7.90
C ILE A 289 -8.68 6.49 7.08
N VAL A 290 -7.44 6.95 7.31
CA VAL A 290 -6.25 6.50 6.61
C VAL A 290 -5.59 5.36 7.37
N LYS A 291 -5.61 4.16 6.80
CA LYS A 291 -5.00 2.96 7.40
C LYS A 291 -3.48 2.96 7.26
N SER A 292 -2.98 3.30 6.08
CA SER A 292 -1.55 3.32 5.76
C SER A 292 -1.25 4.22 4.57
N VAL A 293 0.03 4.55 4.43
CA VAL A 293 0.57 5.13 3.20
C VAL A 293 1.38 4.05 2.51
N ASP A 294 0.96 3.66 1.32
CA ASP A 294 1.57 2.57 0.57
C ASP A 294 2.47 3.14 -0.54
N ILE A 295 3.67 2.59 -0.65
CA ILE A 295 4.62 2.93 -1.71
C ILE A 295 4.54 1.88 -2.82
N PHE A 296 4.36 2.32 -4.05
CA PHE A 296 4.24 1.48 -5.24
C PHE A 296 5.47 1.67 -6.12
N ILE A 297 6.04 0.55 -6.53
CA ILE A 297 7.22 0.51 -7.40
C ILE A 297 6.82 -0.24 -8.66
N SER A 298 7.09 0.32 -9.82
CA SER A 298 6.86 -0.33 -11.11
C SER A 298 7.88 -1.45 -11.37
N LYS A 299 7.58 -2.28 -12.36
CA LYS A 299 8.63 -3.09 -12.99
C LYS A 299 9.66 -2.16 -13.62
N PRO A 300 10.89 -2.64 -13.89
CA PRO A 300 11.87 -1.88 -14.66
C PRO A 300 11.28 -1.38 -15.98
N ILE A 301 11.59 -0.13 -16.35
CA ILE A 301 11.08 0.49 -17.58
C ILE A 301 11.71 -0.16 -18.79
N TYR A 302 13.00 -0.51 -18.67
CA TYR A 302 13.72 -1.31 -19.65
C TYR A 302 14.69 -2.26 -18.93
N THR A 303 15.08 -3.32 -19.61
CA THR A 303 16.10 -4.28 -19.20
C THR A 303 16.98 -4.58 -20.40
N TYR A 304 18.17 -5.13 -20.16
CA TYR A 304 18.97 -5.63 -21.28
C TYR A 304 18.21 -6.75 -22.01
N ASN A 305 18.20 -6.68 -23.35
CA ASN A 305 17.70 -7.77 -24.16
C ASN A 305 18.69 -8.95 -24.14
N GLN A 306 18.36 -10.03 -24.88
CA GLN A 306 19.23 -11.21 -24.95
C GLN A 306 20.59 -10.93 -25.62
N ASN A 307 20.71 -9.82 -26.33
CA ASN A 307 21.94 -9.41 -27.00
C ASN A 307 22.76 -8.40 -26.17
N GLY A 308 22.24 -7.97 -25.00
CA GLY A 308 22.88 -7.00 -24.12
C GLY A 308 22.70 -5.54 -24.53
N GLU A 309 21.74 -5.27 -25.39
CA GLU A 309 21.33 -3.91 -25.83
C GLU A 309 20.25 -3.31 -24.96
#